data_e84c7d12f770d6dfd62907f7967a29bf
#
_entry.id   e84c7d12f770d6dfd62907f7967a29bf
#
_cell.length_a   1.000
_cell.length_b   1.000
_cell.length_c   1.000
_cell.angle_alpha   90.00
_cell.angle_beta   90.00
_cell.angle_gamma   90.00
#
_symmetry.space_group_name_H-M   'P 1'
#
loop_
_entity.id
_entity.type
_entity.pdbx_description
1 polymer ?
#
loop_
_entity_poly.entity_id
_entity_poly.type
_entity_poly.pdbx_seq_one_letter_code
_entity_poly.pdbx_strand_id
1 'polypeptide(L)'
;MMKNSIVAAAILALAAACGRSGQKPADAPAPDAAAQTEAPAVDPAAEAASAERAHLEEMRAEFAVIDMNPDASFLSAADRQVVDLLNDAANKMSEIYLRQVAEKNPEWRAEIAAADNPNKDLLLNLFDLHFGPWDTVDHDKPFWGTAEKPEGAAFYPADMSKEEFEKWIADHPEDKDAFMSWYTVIRRDENGGLKAIPYSEYYKEWLEPAADDLRKAAAITKNESLKKFLNLRADAFLSDDYYESELAWMDLDGPIEVAIGPYETYTDGLFGYKTAFEAFVTVKNPEESAALDKYKQYLRDMEANLPVPDNYKNFRRGFESPIAVVEQVHGGGDNVPGVQTIAFNLPNDERVREAKGAKKVLLNNVLGAKFDRILAPMATHVLEADQAALLMQKYMGAETLFHELSHSLGPGTISKDGAETTVSAELKELYSAVEEGKADVMGAYNVLFMMEKGEMPAEEKNNFLATYFTGLFRAMRFGTNEAHGKGAAFQYSFLKEQGAFAFDPETGRFSLDFDKLEQGISALTAEVVFVEGDGDYDRAKAFLDKYGKIDEDAKVVIASLTDLPVDIQPVYKDKL
;
A
#
# COMPACT_ATOMS: atom_id res chain seq x y z
N MET A 1 -28.08 -26.00 -7.98
CA MET A 1 -29.05 -26.21 -9.07
C MET A 1 -29.47 -24.84 -9.58
N MET A 2 -29.06 -24.42 -10.70
CA MET A 2 -29.77 -24.02 -11.93
C MET A 2 -28.77 -23.27 -12.81
N LYS A 3 -28.57 -23.84 -13.97
CA LYS A 3 -27.81 -23.33 -15.11
C LYS A 3 -28.57 -22.14 -15.72
N ASN A 4 -27.88 -21.10 -16.19
CA ASN A 4 -28.44 -20.26 -17.23
C ASN A 4 -27.39 -19.96 -18.31
N SER A 5 -27.87 -20.19 -19.50
CA SER A 5 -27.18 -20.26 -20.77
C SER A 5 -26.98 -18.85 -21.40
N ILE A 6 -25.90 -18.73 -22.11
CA ILE A 6 -25.54 -17.63 -23.00
C ILE A 6 -26.44 -17.67 -24.24
N VAL A 7 -27.04 -16.54 -24.65
CA VAL A 7 -27.71 -16.34 -25.93
C VAL A 7 -26.90 -15.34 -26.76
N ALA A 8 -26.32 -15.86 -27.84
CA ALA A 8 -25.75 -15.04 -28.92
C ALA A 8 -26.84 -14.64 -29.90
N ALA A 9 -27.00 -13.36 -30.21
CA ALA A 9 -27.92 -12.85 -31.22
C ALA A 9 -27.17 -12.53 -32.51
N ALA A 10 -27.47 -13.29 -33.55
CA ALA A 10 -27.05 -13.02 -34.92
C ALA A 10 -28.07 -12.10 -35.59
N ILE A 11 -27.60 -11.03 -36.21
CA ILE A 11 -28.43 -10.12 -37.05
C ILE A 11 -28.35 -10.58 -38.49
N LEU A 12 -29.48 -11.06 -39.06
CA LEU A 12 -29.67 -11.32 -40.47
C LEU A 12 -30.28 -10.06 -41.15
N ALA A 13 -29.63 -9.54 -42.16
CA ALA A 13 -30.23 -8.53 -43.04
C ALA A 13 -30.86 -9.20 -44.28
N LEU A 14 -32.16 -9.01 -44.44
CA LEU A 14 -32.91 -9.41 -45.64
C LEU A 14 -32.87 -8.27 -46.69
N ALA A 15 -32.41 -8.55 -47.90
CA ALA A 15 -32.63 -7.70 -49.05
C ALA A 15 -33.66 -8.36 -50.00
N ALA A 16 -34.72 -7.65 -50.24
CA ALA A 16 -35.79 -8.09 -51.15
C ALA A 16 -35.44 -7.79 -52.62
N ALA A 17 -35.64 -8.79 -53.45
CA ALA A 17 -35.50 -8.70 -54.89
C ALA A 17 -36.79 -8.17 -55.56
N CYS A 18 -36.63 -7.31 -56.56
CA CYS A 18 -37.64 -7.11 -57.60
C CYS A 18 -36.99 -7.28 -58.98
N GLY A 19 -37.47 -8.22 -59.73
CA GLY A 19 -36.97 -8.57 -61.04
C GLY A 19 -37.47 -7.66 -62.17
N ARG A 20 -36.73 -7.60 -63.24
CA ARG A 20 -37.22 -7.45 -64.62
C ARG A 20 -36.26 -8.06 -65.63
N SER A 21 -36.88 -8.76 -66.56
CA SER A 21 -36.34 -9.51 -67.69
C SER A 21 -35.73 -8.60 -68.78
N GLY A 22 -34.72 -9.13 -69.48
CA GLY A 22 -34.46 -8.67 -70.85
C GLY A 22 -33.01 -8.83 -71.33
N GLN A 23 -32.83 -9.80 -72.29
CA GLN A 23 -31.86 -9.88 -73.35
C GLN A 23 -30.35 -10.00 -73.10
N LYS A 24 -29.86 -11.12 -73.60
CA LYS A 24 -28.45 -11.47 -73.85
C LYS A 24 -27.89 -10.68 -75.02
N PRO A 25 -26.72 -10.19 -75.02
CA PRO A 25 -25.79 -10.34 -76.10
C PRO A 25 -24.44 -10.97 -75.74
N ALA A 26 -23.76 -11.41 -76.74
CA ALA A 26 -22.67 -12.34 -76.92
C ALA A 26 -21.36 -12.04 -76.17
N ASP A 27 -20.66 -13.14 -75.94
CA ASP A 27 -19.23 -13.42 -75.71
C ASP A 27 -18.24 -12.24 -75.67
N ALA A 28 -17.68 -12.05 -74.48
CA ALA A 28 -16.37 -11.44 -74.28
C ALA A 28 -15.52 -12.39 -73.44
N PRO A 29 -14.18 -12.49 -73.66
CA PRO A 29 -13.32 -13.49 -73.02
C PRO A 29 -13.19 -13.25 -71.55
N ALA A 30 -13.12 -14.34 -70.77
CA ALA A 30 -12.91 -14.37 -69.35
C ALA A 30 -11.63 -13.62 -68.95
N PRO A 31 -11.66 -12.77 -67.91
CA PRO A 31 -10.42 -12.29 -67.33
C PRO A 31 -9.72 -13.42 -66.55
N ASP A 32 -8.40 -13.48 -66.73
CA ASP A 32 -7.49 -14.35 -66.01
C ASP A 32 -7.84 -14.39 -64.50
N ALA A 33 -7.89 -15.59 -63.97
CA ALA A 33 -7.98 -15.86 -62.54
C ALA A 33 -6.80 -15.17 -61.84
N ALA A 34 -7.07 -13.99 -61.27
CA ALA A 34 -6.13 -13.38 -60.31
C ALA A 34 -5.90 -14.41 -59.18
N ALA A 35 -4.67 -14.86 -59.06
CA ALA A 35 -4.22 -15.69 -57.98
C ALA A 35 -4.63 -14.97 -56.66
N GLN A 36 -5.56 -15.57 -55.96
CA GLN A 36 -5.80 -15.23 -54.57
C GLN A 36 -4.53 -15.62 -53.85
N THR A 37 -3.66 -14.66 -53.53
CA THR A 37 -2.62 -14.82 -52.52
C THR A 37 -3.34 -15.08 -51.22
N GLU A 38 -3.42 -16.35 -50.84
CA GLU A 38 -3.75 -16.73 -49.46
C GLU A 38 -2.80 -15.93 -48.57
N ALA A 39 -3.40 -15.15 -47.64
CA ALA A 39 -2.61 -14.54 -46.56
C ALA A 39 -1.82 -15.68 -45.85
N PRO A 40 -0.54 -15.50 -45.56
CA PRO A 40 0.24 -16.53 -44.89
C PRO A 40 -0.51 -16.95 -43.61
N ALA A 41 -0.70 -18.26 -43.45
CA ALA A 41 -1.31 -18.80 -42.23
C ALA A 41 -0.48 -18.33 -41.02
N VAL A 42 -1.10 -17.61 -40.12
CA VAL A 42 -0.45 -17.15 -38.89
C VAL A 42 -0.11 -18.40 -38.09
N ASP A 43 1.15 -18.52 -37.67
CA ASP A 43 1.57 -19.60 -36.77
C ASP A 43 0.82 -19.46 -35.43
N PRO A 44 0.01 -20.46 -35.01
CA PRO A 44 -0.73 -20.38 -33.76
C PRO A 44 0.18 -20.18 -32.54
N ALA A 45 1.44 -20.65 -32.58
CA ALA A 45 2.40 -20.43 -31.49
C ALA A 45 2.88 -18.97 -31.44
N ALA A 46 3.07 -18.32 -32.59
CA ALA A 46 3.42 -16.91 -32.67
C ALA A 46 2.27 -16.00 -32.25
N GLU A 47 1.03 -16.39 -32.58
CA GLU A 47 -0.16 -15.67 -32.13
C GLU A 47 -0.34 -15.75 -30.61
N ALA A 48 -0.17 -16.94 -30.03
CA ALA A 48 -0.23 -17.15 -28.57
C ALA A 48 0.87 -16.36 -27.84
N ALA A 49 2.11 -16.36 -28.34
CA ALA A 49 3.22 -15.59 -27.77
C ALA A 49 2.98 -14.07 -27.85
N SER A 50 2.33 -13.60 -28.93
CA SER A 50 1.96 -12.18 -29.08
C SER A 50 0.84 -11.78 -28.11
N ALA A 51 -0.15 -12.64 -27.89
CA ALA A 51 -1.23 -12.40 -26.92
C ALA A 51 -0.69 -12.40 -25.47
N GLU A 52 0.18 -13.36 -25.13
CA GLU A 52 0.88 -13.38 -23.84
C GLU A 52 1.66 -12.07 -23.63
N ARG A 53 2.43 -11.64 -24.63
CA ARG A 53 3.21 -10.40 -24.57
C ARG A 53 2.34 -9.18 -24.29
N ALA A 54 1.22 -9.04 -25.01
CA ALA A 54 0.31 -7.91 -24.84
C ALA A 54 -0.23 -7.85 -23.39
N HIS A 55 -0.63 -9.00 -22.83
CA HIS A 55 -1.08 -9.09 -21.45
C HIS A 55 0.02 -8.72 -20.43
N LEU A 56 1.24 -9.23 -20.61
CA LEU A 56 2.36 -8.90 -19.73
C LEU A 56 2.77 -7.42 -19.85
N GLU A 57 2.64 -6.81 -21.03
CA GLU A 57 2.88 -5.37 -21.24
C GLU A 57 1.81 -4.52 -20.55
N GLU A 58 0.53 -4.95 -20.53
CA GLU A 58 -0.54 -4.31 -19.76
C GLU A 58 -0.22 -4.34 -18.26
N MET A 59 0.10 -5.50 -17.69
CA MET A 59 0.52 -5.63 -16.29
C MET A 59 1.74 -4.75 -15.97
N ARG A 60 2.75 -4.75 -16.86
CA ARG A 60 3.95 -3.93 -16.65
C ARG A 60 3.65 -2.43 -16.65
N ALA A 61 2.68 -1.98 -17.43
CA ALA A 61 2.27 -0.59 -17.53
C ALA A 61 1.54 -0.08 -16.26
N GLU A 62 1.08 -0.98 -15.40
CA GLU A 62 0.47 -0.63 -14.12
C GLU A 62 1.46 0.02 -13.14
N PHE A 63 2.77 -0.12 -13.38
CA PHE A 63 3.82 0.45 -12.53
C PHE A 63 4.70 1.44 -13.31
N ALA A 64 4.62 2.71 -12.95
CA ALA A 64 5.49 3.74 -13.52
C ALA A 64 6.91 3.61 -12.96
N VAL A 65 7.90 3.39 -13.83
CA VAL A 65 9.32 3.37 -13.42
C VAL A 65 9.79 4.79 -13.12
N ILE A 66 10.35 5.00 -11.94
CA ILE A 66 10.84 6.29 -11.46
C ILE A 66 12.28 6.17 -10.99
N ASP A 67 13.19 6.88 -11.65
CA ASP A 67 14.56 7.06 -11.16
C ASP A 67 14.54 7.97 -9.93
N MET A 68 14.72 7.37 -8.74
CA MET A 68 14.74 8.11 -7.48
C MET A 68 16.12 8.76 -7.27
N ASN A 69 16.13 10.08 -7.15
CA ASN A 69 17.34 10.87 -6.95
C ASN A 69 17.17 11.77 -5.71
N PRO A 70 17.09 11.19 -4.51
CA PRO A 70 16.95 11.98 -3.29
C PRO A 70 18.17 12.87 -3.08
N ASP A 71 17.98 14.07 -2.51
CA ASP A 71 19.10 14.92 -2.12
C ASP A 71 19.81 14.33 -0.90
N ALA A 72 20.98 13.81 -1.12
CA ALA A 72 21.90 13.32 -0.10
C ALA A 72 23.17 14.18 0.01
N SER A 73 23.14 15.43 -0.51
CA SER A 73 24.31 16.33 -0.56
C SER A 73 24.81 16.72 0.83
N PHE A 74 23.93 16.75 1.82
CA PHE A 74 24.23 17.06 3.22
C PHE A 74 24.95 15.93 3.97
N LEU A 75 24.97 14.71 3.43
CA LEU A 75 25.68 13.58 4.04
C LEU A 75 27.19 13.72 3.91
N SER A 76 27.91 13.44 5.00
CA SER A 76 29.37 13.31 4.95
C SER A 76 29.79 12.08 4.14
N ALA A 77 31.06 12.01 3.73
CA ALA A 77 31.61 10.83 3.05
C ALA A 77 31.51 9.55 3.91
N ALA A 78 31.58 9.69 5.25
CA ALA A 78 31.40 8.56 6.16
C ALA A 78 29.94 8.10 6.19
N ASP A 79 28.98 9.05 6.23
CA ASP A 79 27.54 8.71 6.23
C ASP A 79 27.14 8.02 4.92
N ARG A 80 27.68 8.43 3.77
CA ARG A 80 27.44 7.75 2.48
C ARG A 80 27.94 6.31 2.51
N GLN A 81 29.13 6.04 3.08
CA GLN A 81 29.62 4.66 3.25
C GLN A 81 28.73 3.84 4.20
N VAL A 82 28.17 4.48 5.23
CA VAL A 82 27.19 3.81 6.09
C VAL A 82 25.94 3.44 5.30
N VAL A 83 25.39 4.37 4.51
CA VAL A 83 24.21 4.10 3.65
C VAL A 83 24.50 2.96 2.66
N ASP A 84 25.67 2.95 2.00
CA ASP A 84 26.05 1.87 1.08
C ASP A 84 26.02 0.49 1.77
N LEU A 85 26.50 0.38 3.02
CA LEU A 85 26.45 -0.86 3.80
C LEU A 85 25.02 -1.22 4.25
N LEU A 86 24.19 -0.22 4.52
CA LEU A 86 22.78 -0.46 4.83
C LEU A 86 22.02 -0.95 3.60
N ASN A 87 22.32 -0.44 2.40
CA ASN A 87 21.78 -0.95 1.14
C ASN A 87 22.18 -2.42 0.91
N ASP A 88 23.44 -2.78 1.19
CA ASP A 88 23.90 -4.17 1.11
C ASP A 88 23.15 -5.08 2.10
N ALA A 89 22.85 -4.60 3.31
CA ALA A 89 22.04 -5.32 4.29
C ALA A 89 20.56 -5.44 3.83
N ALA A 90 19.98 -4.36 3.29
CA ALA A 90 18.61 -4.32 2.78
C ALA A 90 18.40 -5.32 1.61
N ASN A 91 19.38 -5.46 0.73
CA ASN A 91 19.34 -6.46 -0.35
C ASN A 91 19.23 -7.89 0.19
N LYS A 92 19.79 -8.17 1.37
CA LYS A 92 19.64 -9.49 2.01
C LYS A 92 18.24 -9.71 2.57
N MET A 93 17.54 -8.64 2.98
CA MET A 93 16.11 -8.72 3.34
C MET A 93 15.27 -9.12 2.12
N SER A 94 15.61 -8.61 0.93
CA SER A 94 14.94 -9.01 -0.32
C SER A 94 15.15 -10.50 -0.66
N GLU A 95 16.34 -11.03 -0.41
CA GLU A 95 16.63 -12.46 -0.60
C GLU A 95 15.83 -13.35 0.36
N ILE A 96 15.65 -12.90 1.61
CA ILE A 96 14.81 -13.59 2.59
C ILE A 96 13.34 -13.49 2.17
N TYR A 97 12.85 -12.27 1.87
CA TYR A 97 11.45 -12.05 1.53
C TYR A 97 11.01 -12.82 0.28
N LEU A 98 11.86 -12.90 -0.75
CA LEU A 98 11.60 -13.73 -1.92
C LEU A 98 11.24 -15.17 -1.55
N ARG A 99 11.88 -15.71 -0.48
CA ARG A 99 11.65 -17.06 0.04
C ARG A 99 10.50 -17.10 1.06
N GLN A 100 10.20 -15.99 1.72
CA GLN A 100 9.02 -15.87 2.58
C GLN A 100 7.72 -15.85 1.76
N VAL A 101 7.73 -15.23 0.58
CA VAL A 101 6.59 -15.27 -0.35
C VAL A 101 6.36 -16.70 -0.86
N ALA A 102 7.40 -17.37 -1.39
CA ALA A 102 7.35 -18.77 -1.73
C ALA A 102 8.77 -19.39 -1.76
N GLU A 103 8.95 -20.54 -1.13
CA GLU A 103 10.26 -21.23 -1.11
C GLU A 103 10.81 -21.52 -2.51
N LYS A 104 9.92 -21.78 -3.47
CA LYS A 104 10.27 -22.10 -4.86
C LYS A 104 10.56 -20.88 -5.73
N ASN A 105 10.38 -19.67 -5.24
CA ASN A 105 10.60 -18.48 -6.05
C ASN A 105 12.01 -18.41 -6.71
N PRO A 106 13.11 -18.74 -6.01
CA PRO A 106 14.43 -18.77 -6.67
C PRO A 106 14.53 -19.81 -7.80
N GLU A 107 13.88 -20.98 -7.63
CA GLU A 107 13.86 -22.04 -8.65
C GLU A 107 13.01 -21.60 -9.85
N TRP A 108 11.80 -21.09 -9.62
CA TRP A 108 10.91 -20.58 -10.67
C TRP A 108 11.54 -19.44 -11.46
N ARG A 109 12.21 -18.51 -10.79
CA ARG A 109 12.95 -17.45 -11.46
C ARG A 109 14.04 -18.02 -12.38
N ALA A 110 14.77 -19.03 -11.92
CA ALA A 110 15.78 -19.70 -12.73
C ALA A 110 15.17 -20.48 -13.92
N GLU A 111 14.01 -21.11 -13.73
CA GLU A 111 13.26 -21.77 -14.80
C GLU A 111 12.82 -20.77 -15.88
N ILE A 112 12.27 -19.61 -15.50
CA ILE A 112 11.91 -18.53 -16.43
C ILE A 112 13.16 -18.06 -17.21
N ALA A 113 14.28 -17.84 -16.51
CA ALA A 113 15.53 -17.39 -17.12
C ALA A 113 16.10 -18.39 -18.12
N ALA A 114 15.91 -19.69 -17.88
CA ALA A 114 16.38 -20.78 -18.75
C ALA A 114 15.42 -21.12 -19.90
N ALA A 115 14.18 -20.66 -19.84
CA ALA A 115 13.14 -20.98 -20.82
C ALA A 115 13.45 -20.40 -22.21
N ASP A 116 13.09 -21.15 -23.25
CA ASP A 116 13.05 -20.66 -24.64
C ASP A 116 11.68 -20.00 -24.90
N ASN A 117 11.43 -18.88 -24.18
CA ASN A 117 10.22 -18.07 -24.29
C ASN A 117 10.58 -16.69 -24.85
N PRO A 118 9.94 -16.22 -25.94
CA PRO A 118 10.20 -14.90 -26.51
C PRO A 118 9.89 -13.74 -25.56
N ASN A 119 9.04 -13.96 -24.53
CA ASN A 119 8.64 -12.96 -23.53
C ASN A 119 9.44 -13.07 -22.21
N LYS A 120 10.48 -13.92 -22.19
CA LYS A 120 11.27 -14.22 -20.99
C LYS A 120 11.75 -12.99 -20.21
N ASP A 121 12.27 -11.98 -20.90
CA ASP A 121 12.80 -10.78 -20.24
C ASP A 121 11.70 -9.98 -19.54
N LEU A 122 10.49 -9.93 -20.13
CA LEU A 122 9.31 -9.29 -19.52
C LEU A 122 8.77 -10.11 -18.35
N LEU A 123 8.72 -11.43 -18.48
CA LEU A 123 8.35 -12.33 -17.38
C LEU A 123 9.30 -12.20 -16.19
N LEU A 124 10.62 -12.12 -16.42
CA LEU A 124 11.59 -11.89 -15.34
C LEU A 124 11.41 -10.52 -14.70
N ASN A 125 11.15 -9.49 -15.49
CA ASN A 125 10.91 -8.15 -14.97
C ASN A 125 9.67 -8.11 -14.07
N LEU A 126 8.57 -8.73 -14.48
CA LEU A 126 7.36 -8.84 -13.67
C LEU A 126 7.58 -9.72 -12.43
N PHE A 127 8.29 -10.84 -12.58
CA PHE A 127 8.61 -11.70 -11.44
C PHE A 127 9.42 -10.96 -10.38
N ASP A 128 10.41 -10.16 -10.78
CA ASP A 128 11.21 -9.36 -9.85
C ASP A 128 10.40 -8.19 -9.24
N LEU A 129 9.47 -7.62 -10.00
CA LEU A 129 8.56 -6.57 -9.53
C LEU A 129 7.58 -7.08 -8.46
N HIS A 130 7.06 -8.29 -8.62
CA HIS A 130 6.04 -8.88 -7.72
C HIS A 130 6.63 -9.86 -6.70
N PHE A 131 7.93 -10.13 -6.71
CA PHE A 131 8.60 -11.16 -5.89
C PHE A 131 7.98 -12.55 -6.02
N GLY A 132 7.56 -12.89 -7.22
CA GLY A 132 6.95 -14.17 -7.53
C GLY A 132 6.14 -14.15 -8.82
N PRO A 133 5.51 -15.26 -9.20
CA PRO A 133 4.77 -15.38 -10.46
C PRO A 133 3.31 -14.88 -10.35
N TRP A 134 2.99 -14.02 -9.38
CA TRP A 134 1.63 -13.56 -9.07
C TRP A 134 1.51 -12.05 -9.17
N ASP A 135 0.41 -11.60 -9.73
CA ASP A 135 0.06 -10.19 -9.82
C ASP A 135 -0.44 -9.66 -8.46
N THR A 136 0.40 -8.89 -7.78
CA THR A 136 0.10 -8.36 -6.44
C THR A 136 -1.00 -7.28 -6.43
N VAL A 137 -1.43 -6.77 -7.59
CA VAL A 137 -2.49 -5.77 -7.71
C VAL A 137 -3.78 -6.32 -8.32
N ASP A 138 -3.78 -7.57 -8.84
CA ASP A 138 -4.96 -8.29 -9.29
C ASP A 138 -5.16 -9.62 -8.52
N HIS A 139 -5.33 -9.54 -7.22
CA HIS A 139 -5.71 -10.67 -6.34
C HIS A 139 -4.75 -11.87 -6.42
N ASP A 140 -3.46 -11.63 -6.56
CA ASP A 140 -2.42 -12.66 -6.65
C ASP A 140 -2.68 -13.70 -7.77
N LYS A 141 -3.27 -13.28 -8.90
CA LYS A 141 -3.44 -14.14 -10.05
C LYS A 141 -2.10 -14.54 -10.64
N PRO A 142 -1.87 -15.83 -10.94
CA PRO A 142 -0.61 -16.24 -11.56
C PRO A 142 -0.52 -15.75 -13.00
N PHE A 143 0.54 -15.03 -13.34
CA PHE A 143 0.90 -14.66 -14.71
C PHE A 143 1.93 -15.62 -15.33
N TRP A 144 2.52 -16.49 -14.53
CA TRP A 144 3.40 -17.57 -14.98
C TRP A 144 3.11 -18.85 -14.17
N GLY A 145 3.03 -20.00 -14.90
CA GLY A 145 2.64 -21.26 -14.28
C GLY A 145 1.16 -21.30 -13.91
N THR A 146 0.79 -22.19 -13.00
CA THR A 146 -0.61 -22.41 -12.54
C THR A 146 -0.70 -22.55 -11.02
N ALA A 147 0.39 -22.32 -10.30
CA ALA A 147 0.39 -22.43 -8.85
C ALA A 147 -0.35 -21.23 -8.25
N GLU A 148 -1.30 -21.49 -7.38
CA GLU A 148 -1.90 -20.46 -6.54
C GLU A 148 -0.90 -20.01 -5.46
N LYS A 149 -0.94 -18.74 -5.08
CA LYS A 149 -0.13 -18.22 -3.97
C LYS A 149 -0.65 -18.86 -2.67
N PRO A 150 0.23 -19.47 -1.86
CA PRO A 150 -0.21 -20.05 -0.59
C PRO A 150 -0.73 -18.96 0.37
N GLU A 151 -1.89 -19.17 1.01
CA GLU A 151 -2.48 -18.21 1.95
C GLU A 151 -1.53 -17.85 3.11
N GLY A 152 -0.79 -18.82 3.63
CA GLY A 152 0.24 -18.61 4.66
C GLY A 152 1.64 -18.35 4.09
N ALA A 153 1.74 -18.00 2.81
CA ALA A 153 3.02 -17.83 2.10
C ALA A 153 3.96 -19.02 2.36
N ALA A 154 5.27 -18.81 2.47
CA ALA A 154 6.20 -19.86 2.83
C ALA A 154 6.55 -19.90 4.33
N PHE A 155 5.71 -19.34 5.19
CA PHE A 155 5.89 -19.46 6.63
C PHE A 155 5.48 -20.85 7.17
N TYR A 156 4.63 -21.57 6.42
CA TYR A 156 4.07 -22.87 6.80
C TYR A 156 4.30 -23.90 5.68
N PRO A 157 4.23 -25.21 6.00
CA PRO A 157 4.19 -26.25 4.97
C PRO A 157 2.99 -26.02 4.03
N ALA A 158 3.21 -26.13 2.72
CA ALA A 158 2.18 -25.88 1.72
C ALA A 158 0.95 -26.84 1.83
N ASP A 159 1.13 -27.98 2.47
CA ASP A 159 0.10 -29.00 2.69
C ASP A 159 -0.56 -28.91 4.08
N MET A 160 -0.18 -27.93 4.92
CA MET A 160 -0.73 -27.75 6.26
C MET A 160 -2.08 -27.00 6.23
N SER A 161 -3.05 -27.50 6.98
CA SER A 161 -4.31 -26.78 7.21
C SER A 161 -4.30 -25.99 8.53
N LYS A 162 -5.23 -25.03 8.66
CA LYS A 162 -5.46 -24.30 9.93
C LYS A 162 -5.79 -25.27 11.07
N GLU A 163 -6.65 -26.25 10.81
CA GLU A 163 -7.08 -27.23 11.79
C GLU A 163 -5.92 -28.12 12.25
N GLU A 164 -4.99 -28.47 11.36
CA GLU A 164 -3.78 -29.23 11.73
C GLU A 164 -2.89 -28.42 12.68
N PHE A 165 -2.66 -27.14 12.37
CA PHE A 165 -1.87 -26.24 13.21
C PHE A 165 -2.50 -26.04 14.59
N GLU A 166 -3.80 -25.73 14.65
CA GLU A 166 -4.55 -25.54 15.89
C GLU A 166 -4.56 -26.81 16.73
N LYS A 167 -4.76 -27.97 16.09
CA LYS A 167 -4.73 -29.26 16.75
C LYS A 167 -3.34 -29.56 17.30
N TRP A 168 -2.26 -29.24 16.55
CA TRP A 168 -0.89 -29.44 17.02
C TRP A 168 -0.64 -28.68 18.32
N ILE A 169 -0.97 -27.39 18.35
CA ILE A 169 -0.81 -26.56 19.56
C ILE A 169 -1.65 -27.09 20.74
N ALA A 170 -2.85 -27.59 20.47
CA ALA A 170 -3.70 -28.16 21.51
C ALA A 170 -3.13 -29.47 22.09
N ASP A 171 -2.53 -30.30 21.24
CA ASP A 171 -1.91 -31.58 21.64
C ASP A 171 -0.49 -31.40 22.23
N HIS A 172 0.21 -30.29 21.88
CA HIS A 172 1.57 -29.96 22.29
C HIS A 172 1.64 -28.53 22.85
N PRO A 173 1.06 -28.27 24.03
CA PRO A 173 0.97 -26.91 24.59
C PRO A 173 2.35 -26.29 24.89
N GLU A 174 3.41 -27.09 25.03
CA GLU A 174 4.79 -26.64 25.16
C GLU A 174 5.35 -25.99 23.90
N ASP A 175 4.82 -26.31 22.73
CA ASP A 175 5.24 -25.73 21.44
C ASP A 175 4.53 -24.41 21.12
N LYS A 176 3.46 -24.09 21.85
CA LYS A 176 2.55 -22.99 21.51
C LYS A 176 3.27 -21.66 21.28
N ASP A 177 4.15 -21.26 22.19
CA ASP A 177 4.83 -19.96 22.10
C ASP A 177 5.76 -19.90 20.88
N ALA A 178 6.47 -20.99 20.57
CA ALA A 178 7.32 -21.10 19.40
C ALA A 178 6.51 -21.09 18.10
N PHE A 179 5.35 -21.73 18.07
CA PHE A 179 4.48 -21.80 16.91
C PHE A 179 3.79 -20.46 16.62
N MET A 180 3.40 -19.72 17.65
CA MET A 180 2.77 -18.41 17.52
C MET A 180 3.79 -17.26 17.47
N SER A 181 5.08 -17.54 17.64
CA SER A 181 6.13 -16.51 17.54
C SER A 181 6.12 -15.82 16.19
N TRP A 182 6.34 -14.52 16.20
CA TRP A 182 6.52 -13.69 14.99
C TRP A 182 7.74 -14.11 14.14
N TYR A 183 8.73 -14.75 14.78
CA TYR A 183 10.07 -14.98 14.24
C TYR A 183 10.40 -16.46 14.07
N THR A 184 9.43 -17.27 13.68
CA THR A 184 9.62 -18.68 13.36
C THR A 184 8.92 -19.07 12.07
N VAL A 185 9.51 -20.00 11.32
CA VAL A 185 8.82 -20.75 10.27
C VAL A 185 8.37 -22.10 10.80
N ILE A 186 7.23 -22.58 10.31
CA ILE A 186 6.75 -23.94 10.61
C ILE A 186 7.15 -24.87 9.47
N ARG A 187 7.69 -26.02 9.82
CA ARG A 187 8.13 -27.04 8.85
C ARG A 187 7.71 -28.43 9.30
N ARG A 188 7.70 -29.38 8.38
CA ARG A 188 7.53 -30.79 8.75
C ARG A 188 8.83 -31.37 9.30
N ASP A 189 8.72 -32.16 10.35
CA ASP A 189 9.83 -32.96 10.86
C ASP A 189 9.99 -34.27 10.03
N GLU A 190 11.00 -35.08 10.39
CA GLU A 190 11.30 -36.35 9.71
C GLU A 190 10.18 -37.40 9.82
N ASN A 191 9.27 -37.24 10.79
CA ASN A 191 8.13 -38.13 11.05
C ASN A 191 6.81 -37.59 10.47
N GLY A 192 6.85 -36.43 9.79
CA GLY A 192 5.69 -35.75 9.23
C GLY A 192 4.93 -34.87 10.24
N GLY A 193 5.45 -34.74 11.48
CA GLY A 193 4.96 -33.78 12.48
C GLY A 193 5.33 -32.35 12.12
N LEU A 194 4.89 -31.39 12.95
CA LEU A 194 5.24 -29.99 12.79
C LEU A 194 6.34 -29.58 13.74
N LYS A 195 7.21 -28.68 13.30
CA LYS A 195 8.24 -28.03 14.14
C LYS A 195 8.37 -26.56 13.81
N ALA A 196 8.60 -25.73 14.81
CA ALA A 196 8.97 -24.33 14.62
C ALA A 196 10.51 -24.22 14.52
N ILE A 197 10.99 -23.40 13.57
CA ILE A 197 12.41 -23.10 13.37
C ILE A 197 12.58 -21.59 13.49
N PRO A 198 13.43 -21.07 14.38
CA PRO A 198 13.70 -19.64 14.50
C PRO A 198 14.22 -19.03 13.20
N TYR A 199 13.89 -17.76 12.94
CA TYR A 199 14.37 -17.05 11.75
C TYR A 199 15.89 -16.94 11.72
N SER A 200 16.53 -16.71 12.86
CA SER A 200 17.99 -16.68 13.00
C SER A 200 18.69 -17.97 12.56
N GLU A 201 18.00 -19.11 12.65
CA GLU A 201 18.48 -20.42 12.16
C GLU A 201 18.09 -20.63 10.69
N TYR A 202 16.82 -20.40 10.35
CA TYR A 202 16.28 -20.71 9.03
C TYR A 202 16.82 -19.81 7.92
N TYR A 203 16.96 -18.51 8.20
CA TYR A 203 17.48 -17.52 7.26
C TYR A 203 18.95 -17.13 7.54
N LYS A 204 19.67 -17.94 8.27
CA LYS A 204 21.06 -17.71 8.71
C LYS A 204 22.00 -17.29 7.58
N GLU A 205 21.85 -17.89 6.37
CA GLU A 205 22.66 -17.59 5.19
C GLU A 205 22.67 -16.11 4.82
N TRP A 206 21.57 -15.40 5.07
CA TRP A 206 21.41 -13.99 4.76
C TRP A 206 21.53 -13.10 6.01
N LEU A 207 21.06 -13.57 7.16
CA LEU A 207 21.09 -12.79 8.39
C LEU A 207 22.51 -12.59 8.94
N GLU A 208 23.40 -13.59 8.87
CA GLU A 208 24.78 -13.42 9.29
C GLU A 208 25.53 -12.34 8.47
N PRO A 209 25.53 -12.36 7.11
CA PRO A 209 26.12 -11.27 6.34
C PRO A 209 25.47 -9.91 6.58
N ALA A 210 24.12 -9.84 6.73
CA ALA A 210 23.44 -8.60 7.03
C ALA A 210 23.89 -8.04 8.39
N ALA A 211 23.99 -8.88 9.43
CA ALA A 211 24.50 -8.47 10.73
C ALA A 211 25.96 -7.95 10.65
N ASP A 212 26.80 -8.57 9.81
CA ASP A 212 28.17 -8.11 9.59
C ASP A 212 28.21 -6.73 8.91
N ASP A 213 27.33 -6.46 7.94
CA ASP A 213 27.24 -5.16 7.28
C ASP A 213 26.74 -4.08 8.25
N LEU A 214 25.74 -4.38 9.10
CA LEU A 214 25.32 -3.47 10.16
C LEU A 214 26.44 -3.14 11.15
N ARG A 215 27.26 -4.12 11.55
CA ARG A 215 28.42 -3.89 12.43
C ARG A 215 29.51 -3.06 11.77
N LYS A 216 29.78 -3.28 10.47
CA LYS A 216 30.71 -2.41 9.70
C LYS A 216 30.19 -0.99 9.63
N ALA A 217 28.90 -0.78 9.37
CA ALA A 217 28.27 0.53 9.37
C ALA A 217 28.37 1.19 10.76
N ALA A 218 28.11 0.45 11.83
CA ALA A 218 28.28 0.90 13.22
C ALA A 218 29.72 1.32 13.57
N ALA A 219 30.71 0.69 12.96
CA ALA A 219 32.12 1.05 13.17
C ALA A 219 32.53 2.36 12.44
N ILE A 220 31.84 2.72 11.37
CA ILE A 220 32.12 3.93 10.55
C ILE A 220 31.38 5.15 11.09
N THR A 221 30.09 4.97 11.47
CA THR A 221 29.26 6.11 11.92
C THR A 221 29.82 6.78 13.17
N LYS A 222 29.71 8.10 13.20
CA LYS A 222 30.01 8.93 14.40
C LYS A 222 28.76 9.24 15.20
N ASN A 223 27.58 8.88 14.71
CA ASN A 223 26.34 9.05 15.42
C ASN A 223 26.16 7.90 16.43
N GLU A 224 26.14 8.22 17.73
CA GLU A 224 26.09 7.22 18.79
C GLU A 224 24.75 6.51 18.89
N SER A 225 23.61 7.18 18.54
CA SER A 225 22.30 6.54 18.53
C SER A 225 22.21 5.52 17.39
N LEU A 226 22.68 5.88 16.19
CA LEU A 226 22.72 4.97 15.05
C LEU A 226 23.67 3.80 15.30
N LYS A 227 24.86 4.05 15.85
CA LYS A 227 25.82 3.01 16.21
C LYS A 227 25.24 2.00 17.21
N LYS A 228 24.53 2.51 18.23
CA LYS A 228 23.87 1.67 19.23
C LYS A 228 22.80 0.78 18.56
N PHE A 229 21.92 1.39 17.78
CA PHE A 229 20.86 0.67 17.06
C PHE A 229 21.44 -0.42 16.16
N LEU A 230 22.40 -0.09 15.30
CA LEU A 230 22.97 -1.03 14.32
C LEU A 230 23.62 -2.26 14.99
N ASN A 231 24.34 -2.09 16.11
CA ASN A 231 24.92 -3.21 16.84
C ASN A 231 23.83 -4.09 17.48
N LEU A 232 22.83 -3.48 18.13
CA LEU A 232 21.72 -4.23 18.74
C LEU A 232 20.88 -4.95 17.68
N ARG A 233 20.65 -4.33 16.51
CA ARG A 233 19.92 -4.96 15.40
C ARG A 233 20.71 -6.12 14.80
N ALA A 234 22.03 -6.00 14.69
CA ALA A 234 22.90 -7.10 14.27
C ALA A 234 22.84 -8.29 15.24
N ASP A 235 22.77 -8.01 16.56
CA ASP A 235 22.61 -9.05 17.56
C ASP A 235 21.21 -9.68 17.51
N ALA A 236 20.16 -8.87 17.25
CA ALA A 236 18.77 -9.32 17.09
C ALA A 236 18.60 -10.28 15.89
N PHE A 237 19.27 -10.02 14.77
CA PHE A 237 19.26 -10.91 13.60
C PHE A 237 19.80 -12.31 13.90
N LEU A 238 20.65 -12.44 14.92
CA LEU A 238 21.27 -13.72 15.30
C LEU A 238 20.62 -14.39 16.52
N SER A 239 19.66 -13.71 17.17
CA SER A 239 19.02 -14.20 18.39
C SER A 239 17.49 -14.24 18.34
N ASP A 240 16.87 -13.61 17.34
CA ASP A 240 15.42 -13.36 17.24
C ASP A 240 14.84 -12.52 18.41
N ASP A 241 15.69 -11.87 19.20
CA ASP A 241 15.25 -10.92 20.24
C ASP A 241 15.45 -9.49 19.77
N TYR A 242 14.36 -8.87 19.33
CA TYR A 242 14.36 -7.53 18.73
C TYR A 242 14.10 -6.41 19.73
N TYR A 243 13.67 -6.70 20.98
CA TYR A 243 13.18 -5.70 21.91
C TYR A 243 14.15 -4.54 22.17
N GLU A 244 15.40 -4.83 22.53
CA GLU A 244 16.41 -3.79 22.81
C GLU A 244 16.77 -2.98 21.55
N SER A 245 16.75 -3.60 20.37
CA SER A 245 17.01 -2.91 19.12
C SER A 245 15.84 -2.01 18.73
N GLU A 246 14.60 -2.38 19.01
CA GLU A 246 13.42 -1.53 18.81
C GLU A 246 13.44 -0.32 19.74
N LEU A 247 13.78 -0.50 21.01
CA LEU A 247 13.97 0.62 21.95
C LEU A 247 15.06 1.59 21.45
N ALA A 248 16.15 1.07 20.90
CA ALA A 248 17.24 1.89 20.35
C ALA A 248 16.82 2.60 19.05
N TRP A 249 15.98 1.98 18.23
CA TRP A 249 15.43 2.58 17.01
C TRP A 249 14.56 3.81 17.31
N MET A 250 13.77 3.76 18.40
CA MET A 250 12.98 4.91 18.85
C MET A 250 13.85 6.12 19.22
N ASP A 251 15.11 5.89 19.61
CA ASP A 251 16.06 6.92 19.99
C ASP A 251 16.90 7.44 18.80
N LEU A 252 16.71 6.94 17.58
CA LEU A 252 17.48 7.38 16.43
C LEU A 252 17.31 8.88 16.18
N ASP A 253 18.44 9.53 16.05
CA ASP A 253 18.56 10.93 15.64
C ASP A 253 19.59 11.09 14.51
N GLY A 254 19.71 12.29 13.95
CA GLY A 254 20.68 12.59 12.90
C GLY A 254 20.17 12.31 11.47
N PRO A 255 21.08 12.30 10.47
CA PRO A 255 20.74 12.36 9.06
C PRO A 255 20.36 11.00 8.43
N ILE A 256 20.60 9.88 9.11
CA ILE A 256 20.24 8.55 8.62
C ILE A 256 19.14 8.00 9.52
N GLU A 257 18.01 7.68 8.91
CA GLU A 257 16.90 6.95 9.55
C GLU A 257 16.77 5.61 8.82
N VAL A 258 16.86 4.49 9.53
CA VAL A 258 16.79 3.17 8.93
C VAL A 258 15.90 2.25 9.75
N ALA A 259 14.90 1.66 9.11
CA ALA A 259 14.16 0.52 9.65
C ALA A 259 14.56 -0.73 8.85
N ILE A 260 15.02 -1.77 9.52
CA ILE A 260 15.44 -3.02 8.88
C ILE A 260 15.18 -4.19 9.83
N GLY A 261 14.39 -5.16 9.38
CA GLY A 261 14.02 -6.32 10.20
C GLY A 261 12.69 -6.95 9.79
N PRO A 262 12.19 -7.91 10.57
CA PRO A 262 10.87 -8.52 10.38
C PRO A 262 9.81 -7.72 11.14
N TYR A 263 8.91 -7.04 10.42
CA TYR A 263 7.95 -6.11 11.03
C TYR A 263 6.49 -6.46 10.76
N GLU A 264 6.09 -6.63 9.49
CA GLU A 264 4.69 -6.69 9.10
C GLU A 264 4.21 -8.13 8.91
N THR A 265 2.94 -8.39 9.25
CA THR A 265 2.34 -9.73 9.20
C THR A 265 1.41 -9.93 8.00
N TYR A 266 1.27 -8.95 7.12
CA TYR A 266 0.31 -9.01 5.98
C TYR A 266 0.59 -10.16 5.02
N THR A 267 1.86 -10.55 4.86
CA THR A 267 2.26 -11.68 4.01
C THR A 267 1.77 -13.04 4.55
N ASP A 268 1.55 -13.15 5.87
CA ASP A 268 0.90 -14.31 6.49
C ASP A 268 -0.63 -14.17 6.46
N GLY A 269 -1.26 -14.43 5.32
CA GLY A 269 -2.71 -14.42 5.19
C GLY A 269 -3.41 -15.56 5.94
N LEU A 270 -2.67 -16.57 6.43
CA LEU A 270 -3.25 -17.73 7.10
C LEU A 270 -3.66 -17.40 8.55
N PHE A 271 -2.73 -16.83 9.34
CA PHE A 271 -2.96 -16.53 10.77
C PHE A 271 -2.58 -15.11 11.16
N GLY A 272 -1.75 -14.41 10.37
CA GLY A 272 -1.17 -13.13 10.74
C GLY A 272 -0.18 -13.24 11.91
N TYR A 273 0.47 -14.38 12.10
CA TYR A 273 1.44 -14.60 13.17
C TYR A 273 2.88 -14.32 12.75
N LYS A 274 3.20 -14.46 11.46
CA LYS A 274 4.58 -14.44 10.97
C LYS A 274 4.90 -13.11 10.32
N THR A 275 6.06 -12.55 10.67
CA THR A 275 6.51 -11.26 10.12
C THR A 275 7.41 -11.46 8.91
N ALA A 276 7.19 -10.58 7.91
CA ALA A 276 8.04 -10.49 6.74
C ALA A 276 9.26 -9.59 7.01
N PHE A 277 10.40 -9.93 6.41
CA PHE A 277 11.58 -9.06 6.43
C PHE A 277 11.43 -7.93 5.44
N GLU A 278 11.71 -6.72 5.91
CA GLU A 278 11.72 -5.51 5.11
C GLU A 278 12.85 -4.56 5.51
N ALA A 279 13.12 -3.58 4.67
CA ALA A 279 14.08 -2.52 4.95
C ALA A 279 13.67 -1.22 4.28
N PHE A 280 13.75 -0.12 5.04
CA PHE A 280 13.68 1.25 4.60
C PHE A 280 15.00 1.91 4.93
N VAL A 281 15.86 2.11 3.94
CA VAL A 281 17.09 2.90 4.10
C VAL A 281 16.76 4.32 3.67
N THR A 282 16.79 5.25 4.62
CA THR A 282 16.33 6.62 4.38
C THR A 282 17.30 7.65 4.95
N VAL A 283 17.23 8.85 4.41
CA VAL A 283 17.97 10.00 4.89
C VAL A 283 17.03 11.14 5.25
N LYS A 284 17.39 11.88 6.28
CA LYS A 284 16.55 12.92 6.87
C LYS A 284 17.23 14.27 6.76
N ASN A 285 16.61 15.18 6.01
CA ASN A 285 17.02 16.58 6.01
C ASN A 285 16.63 17.21 7.35
N PRO A 286 17.60 17.69 8.17
CA PRO A 286 17.30 18.23 9.50
C PRO A 286 16.42 19.48 9.46
N GLU A 287 16.55 20.33 8.42
CA GLU A 287 15.77 21.57 8.29
C GLU A 287 14.31 21.29 7.96
N GLU A 288 14.04 20.36 7.03
CA GLU A 288 12.69 19.94 6.67
C GLU A 288 12.00 19.23 7.82
N SER A 289 12.70 18.32 8.51
CA SER A 289 12.18 17.62 9.68
C SER A 289 11.78 18.58 10.80
N ALA A 290 12.61 19.58 11.09
CA ALA A 290 12.31 20.60 12.11
C ALA A 290 11.08 21.46 11.73
N ALA A 291 10.88 21.74 10.44
CA ALA A 291 9.72 22.49 9.97
C ALA A 291 8.39 21.74 10.20
N LEU A 292 8.42 20.41 10.20
CA LEU A 292 7.24 19.55 10.40
C LEU A 292 7.02 19.19 11.87
N ASP A 293 8.08 19.11 12.66
CA ASP A 293 8.00 18.87 14.11
C ASP A 293 7.17 19.94 14.85
N LYS A 294 7.06 21.15 14.29
CA LYS A 294 6.23 22.22 14.86
C LYS A 294 4.75 21.81 15.00
N TYR A 295 4.22 20.95 14.11
CA TYR A 295 2.82 20.56 14.14
C TYR A 295 2.47 19.67 15.35
N LYS A 296 3.45 18.95 15.92
CA LYS A 296 3.27 18.15 17.14
C LYS A 296 2.82 19.01 18.33
N GLN A 297 3.32 20.27 18.40
CA GLN A 297 2.93 21.20 19.48
C GLN A 297 1.44 21.55 19.44
N TYR A 298 0.80 21.38 18.29
CA TYR A 298 -0.62 21.68 18.10
C TYR A 298 -1.54 20.48 18.34
N LEU A 299 -1.03 19.26 18.61
CA LEU A 299 -1.89 18.08 18.82
C LEU A 299 -2.97 18.31 19.89
N ARG A 300 -2.60 18.98 21.00
CA ARG A 300 -3.57 19.32 22.05
C ARG A 300 -4.61 20.34 21.58
N ASP A 301 -4.18 21.31 20.77
CA ASP A 301 -5.08 22.31 20.20
C ASP A 301 -6.00 21.67 19.16
N MET A 302 -5.49 20.75 18.34
CA MET A 302 -6.28 19.96 17.38
C MET A 302 -7.35 19.14 18.10
N GLU A 303 -6.96 18.39 19.17
CA GLU A 303 -7.92 17.65 20.00
C GLU A 303 -9.00 18.58 20.59
N ALA A 304 -8.59 19.72 21.13
CA ALA A 304 -9.52 20.71 21.69
C ALA A 304 -10.45 21.32 20.64
N ASN A 305 -9.98 21.42 19.38
CA ASN A 305 -10.74 22.01 18.27
C ASN A 305 -11.69 21.01 17.59
N LEU A 306 -11.62 19.70 17.89
CA LEU A 306 -12.54 18.73 17.28
C LEU A 306 -13.99 19.18 17.41
N PRO A 307 -14.81 19.08 16.35
CA PRO A 307 -16.18 19.63 16.31
C PRO A 307 -17.19 18.77 17.07
N VAL A 308 -16.79 18.31 18.27
CA VAL A 308 -17.57 17.44 19.15
C VAL A 308 -17.51 17.94 20.61
N PRO A 309 -18.47 17.54 21.48
CA PRO A 309 -18.39 17.80 22.89
C PRO A 309 -17.17 17.17 23.58
N ASP A 310 -16.70 17.77 24.68
CA ASP A 310 -15.47 17.39 25.37
C ASP A 310 -15.44 15.93 25.88
N ASN A 311 -16.59 15.31 26.10
CA ASN A 311 -16.69 13.91 26.52
C ASN A 311 -16.31 12.92 25.41
N TYR A 312 -16.20 13.37 24.15
CA TYR A 312 -15.70 12.59 23.00
C TYR A 312 -14.22 12.89 22.69
N LYS A 313 -13.58 13.80 23.43
CA LYS A 313 -12.20 14.19 23.26
C LYS A 313 -11.29 13.43 24.23
N ASN A 314 -10.05 13.17 23.81
CA ASN A 314 -9.09 12.40 24.61
C ASN A 314 -7.88 13.24 25.03
N PHE A 315 -8.01 14.02 26.08
CA PHE A 315 -6.91 14.79 26.67
C PHE A 315 -5.95 13.98 27.56
N ARG A 316 -6.20 12.67 27.76
CA ARG A 316 -5.37 11.78 28.58
C ARG A 316 -4.25 11.11 27.79
N ARG A 317 -4.37 11.05 26.46
CA ARG A 317 -3.38 10.45 25.58
C ARG A 317 -2.09 11.29 25.60
N GLY A 318 -0.94 10.64 25.69
CA GLY A 318 0.35 11.33 25.50
C GLY A 318 0.45 11.79 24.04
N PHE A 319 0.74 13.07 23.85
CA PHE A 319 0.89 13.67 22.51
C PHE A 319 2.34 13.62 22.00
N GLU A 320 3.19 12.76 22.59
CA GLU A 320 4.58 12.59 22.20
C GLU A 320 4.71 11.37 21.27
N SER A 321 4.55 11.59 19.98
CA SER A 321 4.86 10.59 18.96
C SER A 321 5.93 11.15 18.03
N PRO A 322 7.15 10.57 17.98
CA PRO A 322 8.16 10.98 17.02
C PRO A 322 7.65 10.87 15.59
N ILE A 323 7.87 11.90 14.78
CA ILE A 323 7.59 11.91 13.35
C ILE A 323 8.92 12.20 12.63
N ALA A 324 9.25 11.39 11.65
CA ALA A 324 10.36 11.63 10.75
C ALA A 324 9.82 11.80 9.32
N VAL A 325 10.23 12.85 8.64
CA VAL A 325 10.03 13.00 7.20
C VAL A 325 11.37 12.77 6.54
N VAL A 326 11.40 11.81 5.63
CA VAL A 326 12.64 11.25 5.11
C VAL A 326 12.56 11.05 3.60
N GLU A 327 13.74 11.00 2.98
CA GLU A 327 13.91 10.58 1.60
C GLU A 327 14.40 9.14 1.58
N GLN A 328 13.63 8.23 0.97
CA GLN A 328 14.07 6.85 0.78
C GLN A 328 15.17 6.78 -0.27
N VAL A 329 16.28 6.17 0.09
CA VAL A 329 17.44 5.98 -0.80
C VAL A 329 17.61 4.55 -1.25
N HIS A 330 17.00 3.60 -0.53
CA HIS A 330 16.92 2.19 -0.92
C HIS A 330 15.81 1.46 -0.16
N GLY A 331 15.26 0.42 -0.77
CA GLY A 331 14.28 -0.48 -0.17
C GLY A 331 14.74 -1.92 -0.22
N GLY A 332 14.25 -2.76 0.69
CA GLY A 332 14.50 -4.19 0.70
C GLY A 332 13.33 -4.99 1.26
N GLY A 333 13.23 -6.26 0.88
CA GLY A 333 12.19 -7.16 1.37
C GLY A 333 10.78 -6.73 0.97
N ASP A 334 9.85 -6.82 1.92
CA ASP A 334 8.42 -6.50 1.73
C ASP A 334 8.15 -5.06 1.27
N ASN A 335 9.09 -4.14 1.48
CA ASN A 335 9.02 -2.77 0.97
C ASN A 335 9.28 -2.63 -0.55
N VAL A 336 9.56 -3.71 -1.29
CA VAL A 336 9.93 -3.61 -2.71
C VAL A 336 8.77 -3.93 -3.65
N PRO A 337 8.00 -5.04 -3.49
CA PRO A 337 6.98 -5.43 -4.45
C PRO A 337 5.68 -4.62 -4.34
N GLY A 338 4.96 -4.57 -5.46
CA GLY A 338 3.59 -4.07 -5.48
C GLY A 338 3.45 -2.59 -5.15
N VAL A 339 2.43 -2.26 -4.36
CA VAL A 339 2.10 -0.88 -3.98
C VAL A 339 3.11 -0.35 -2.98
N GLN A 340 3.80 0.73 -3.35
CA GLN A 340 4.85 1.33 -2.54
C GLN A 340 4.31 2.03 -1.29
N THR A 341 4.93 1.78 -0.15
CA THR A 341 4.65 2.47 1.12
C THR A 341 4.97 3.96 1.02
N ILE A 342 4.09 4.82 1.53
CA ILE A 342 4.32 6.28 1.63
C ILE A 342 4.59 6.75 3.04
N ALA A 343 4.15 5.96 4.03
CA ALA A 343 4.37 6.20 5.45
C ALA A 343 4.28 4.87 6.21
N PHE A 344 4.92 4.78 7.36
CA PHE A 344 4.80 3.63 8.25
C PHE A 344 4.89 4.06 9.72
N ASN A 345 4.33 3.25 10.61
CA ASN A 345 4.26 3.51 12.04
C ASN A 345 4.76 2.28 12.82
N LEU A 346 5.98 2.34 13.30
CA LEU A 346 6.67 1.26 14.01
C LEU A 346 7.13 1.73 15.42
N PRO A 347 7.49 0.81 16.30
CA PRO A 347 7.44 -0.65 16.20
C PRO A 347 6.03 -1.22 16.42
N ASN A 348 5.85 -2.51 16.04
CA ASN A 348 4.62 -3.24 16.31
C ASN A 348 4.61 -3.91 17.71
N ASP A 349 5.76 -4.04 18.37
CA ASP A 349 5.87 -4.64 19.70
C ASP A 349 5.24 -3.73 20.78
N GLU A 350 4.13 -4.19 21.37
CA GLU A 350 3.41 -3.45 22.40
C GLU A 350 4.27 -3.13 23.63
N ARG A 351 5.25 -3.93 23.98
CA ARG A 351 6.17 -3.66 25.09
C ARG A 351 7.02 -2.41 24.80
N VAL A 352 7.41 -2.22 23.54
CA VAL A 352 8.14 -1.02 23.11
C VAL A 352 7.20 0.18 23.05
N ARG A 353 5.98 -0.02 22.53
CA ARG A 353 4.95 1.02 22.48
C ARG A 353 4.57 1.54 23.86
N GLU A 354 4.45 0.64 24.84
CA GLU A 354 4.22 1.03 26.24
C GLU A 354 5.41 1.79 26.84
N ALA A 355 6.64 1.42 26.48
CA ALA A 355 7.85 2.03 27.01
C ALA A 355 8.19 3.38 26.35
N LYS A 356 7.99 3.53 25.03
CA LYS A 356 8.46 4.68 24.24
C LYS A 356 7.47 5.22 23.22
N GLY A 357 6.29 4.64 23.08
CA GLY A 357 5.36 4.98 22.00
C GLY A 357 5.76 4.38 20.65
N ALA A 358 5.30 4.99 19.57
CA ALA A 358 5.61 4.58 18.20
C ALA A 358 6.14 5.79 17.41
N LYS A 359 6.99 5.53 16.43
CA LYS A 359 7.54 6.53 15.50
C LYS A 359 6.85 6.41 14.15
N LYS A 360 6.40 7.55 13.63
CA LYS A 360 5.82 7.68 12.30
C LYS A 360 6.87 8.19 11.33
N VAL A 361 7.00 7.54 10.19
CA VAL A 361 7.97 7.88 9.15
C VAL A 361 7.26 8.11 7.84
N LEU A 362 7.43 9.30 7.24
CA LEU A 362 6.86 9.67 5.95
C LEU A 362 7.97 9.64 4.89
N LEU A 363 7.73 8.93 3.79
CA LEU A 363 8.64 8.78 2.66
C LEU A 363 8.34 9.87 1.61
N ASN A 364 8.92 11.06 1.80
CA ASN A 364 8.56 12.27 1.05
C ASN A 364 8.80 12.13 -0.47
N ASN A 365 9.91 11.55 -0.89
CA ASN A 365 10.21 11.36 -2.31
C ASN A 365 9.31 10.30 -2.98
N VAL A 366 8.94 9.25 -2.27
CA VAL A 366 7.98 8.24 -2.76
C VAL A 366 6.60 8.89 -2.94
N LEU A 367 6.17 9.65 -1.93
CA LEU A 367 4.92 10.40 -1.99
C LEU A 367 4.91 11.41 -3.14
N GLY A 368 6.02 12.15 -3.34
CA GLY A 368 6.17 13.09 -4.44
C GLY A 368 6.09 12.42 -5.81
N ALA A 369 6.75 11.28 -5.97
CA ALA A 369 6.69 10.50 -7.21
C ALA A 369 5.27 10.00 -7.51
N LYS A 370 4.53 9.55 -6.50
CA LYS A 370 3.11 9.17 -6.65
C LYS A 370 2.22 10.36 -6.97
N PHE A 371 2.50 11.53 -6.39
CA PHE A 371 1.79 12.75 -6.76
C PHE A 371 1.95 13.04 -8.26
N ASP A 372 3.19 13.08 -8.74
CA ASP A 372 3.51 13.47 -10.12
C ASP A 372 2.99 12.46 -11.16
N ARG A 373 3.03 11.17 -10.85
CA ARG A 373 2.70 10.11 -11.80
C ARG A 373 1.27 9.61 -11.71
N ILE A 374 0.61 9.80 -10.57
CA ILE A 374 -0.72 9.24 -10.33
C ILE A 374 -1.72 10.36 -9.98
N LEU A 375 -1.50 11.09 -8.87
CA LEU A 375 -2.54 11.97 -8.34
C LEU A 375 -2.78 13.20 -9.23
N ALA A 376 -1.73 13.88 -9.68
CA ALA A 376 -1.85 15.05 -10.53
C ALA A 376 -2.47 14.73 -11.91
N PRO A 377 -2.07 13.66 -12.64
CA PRO A 377 -2.80 13.21 -13.81
C PRO A 377 -4.24 12.79 -13.52
N MET A 378 -4.48 12.07 -12.41
CA MET A 378 -5.82 11.62 -11.99
C MET A 378 -6.79 12.80 -11.84
N ALA A 379 -6.32 13.95 -11.37
CA ALA A 379 -7.15 15.15 -11.24
C ALA A 379 -7.86 15.53 -12.54
N THR A 380 -7.21 15.32 -13.68
CA THR A 380 -7.81 15.65 -15.01
C THR A 380 -8.96 14.72 -15.40
N HIS A 381 -9.06 13.54 -14.78
CA HIS A 381 -10.18 12.62 -14.92
C HIS A 381 -11.28 12.90 -13.89
N VAL A 382 -10.87 13.31 -12.68
CA VAL A 382 -11.77 13.49 -11.54
C VAL A 382 -12.47 14.85 -11.56
N LEU A 383 -11.73 15.93 -11.82
CA LEU A 383 -12.19 17.32 -11.66
C LEU A 383 -12.32 18.07 -12.98
N GLU A 384 -13.18 19.08 -12.99
CA GLU A 384 -13.18 20.09 -14.06
C GLU A 384 -11.82 20.78 -14.16
N ALA A 385 -11.42 21.19 -15.36
CA ALA A 385 -10.06 21.57 -15.71
C ALA A 385 -9.47 22.72 -14.83
N ASP A 386 -10.30 23.69 -14.46
CA ASP A 386 -9.90 24.81 -13.61
C ASP A 386 -9.61 24.36 -12.15
N GLN A 387 -10.36 23.39 -11.66
CA GLN A 387 -10.17 22.82 -10.33
C GLN A 387 -9.06 21.74 -10.31
N ALA A 388 -8.91 20.96 -11.38
CA ALA A 388 -7.80 20.03 -11.53
C ALA A 388 -6.43 20.74 -11.51
N ALA A 389 -6.35 21.96 -12.03
CA ALA A 389 -5.13 22.77 -12.01
C ALA A 389 -4.72 23.28 -10.61
N LEU A 390 -5.58 23.12 -9.60
CA LEU A 390 -5.31 23.56 -8.23
C LEU A 390 -4.48 22.56 -7.41
N LEU A 391 -4.30 21.31 -7.86
CA LEU A 391 -3.58 20.29 -7.08
C LEU A 391 -2.14 20.71 -6.79
N MET A 392 -1.71 20.44 -5.57
CA MET A 392 -0.34 20.75 -5.12
C MET A 392 0.24 19.58 -4.31
N GLN A 393 1.44 19.13 -4.69
CA GLN A 393 2.17 18.03 -4.03
C GLN A 393 2.29 18.22 -2.52
N LYS A 394 2.59 19.43 -2.05
CA LYS A 394 2.73 19.71 -0.62
C LYS A 394 1.48 19.39 0.19
N TYR A 395 0.29 19.43 -0.42
CA TYR A 395 -0.97 19.10 0.27
C TYR A 395 -1.24 17.60 0.32
N MET A 396 -0.75 16.81 -0.63
CA MET A 396 -0.73 15.35 -0.46
C MET A 396 0.19 14.96 0.72
N GLY A 397 1.36 15.62 0.86
CA GLY A 397 2.25 15.43 2.00
C GLY A 397 1.64 15.89 3.33
N ALA A 398 0.97 17.05 3.33
CA ALA A 398 0.29 17.54 4.52
C ALA A 398 -0.85 16.60 4.94
N GLU A 399 -1.67 16.12 4.00
CA GLU A 399 -2.76 15.19 4.28
C GLU A 399 -2.21 13.89 4.90
N THR A 400 -1.17 13.29 4.33
CA THR A 400 -0.54 12.10 4.90
C THR A 400 0.01 12.36 6.31
N LEU A 401 0.69 13.48 6.52
CA LEU A 401 1.19 13.87 7.85
C LEU A 401 0.06 14.01 8.87
N PHE A 402 -0.99 14.74 8.51
CA PHE A 402 -2.10 15.01 9.42
C PHE A 402 -3.02 13.79 9.59
N HIS A 403 -3.11 12.89 8.62
CA HIS A 403 -3.69 11.56 8.77
C HIS A 403 -2.98 10.80 9.91
N GLU A 404 -1.66 10.70 9.85
CA GLU A 404 -0.86 10.03 10.87
C GLU A 404 -0.98 10.69 12.25
N LEU A 405 -1.02 12.02 12.30
CA LEU A 405 -1.28 12.74 13.55
C LEU A 405 -2.68 12.45 14.10
N SER A 406 -3.68 12.31 13.24
CA SER A 406 -5.07 12.12 13.60
C SER A 406 -5.37 10.73 14.18
N HIS A 407 -4.55 9.71 13.91
CA HIS A 407 -4.59 8.45 14.67
C HIS A 407 -4.34 8.64 16.19
N SER A 408 -3.68 9.72 16.56
CA SER A 408 -3.43 10.07 17.96
C SER A 408 -4.54 10.92 18.58
N LEU A 409 -5.56 11.29 17.83
CA LEU A 409 -6.66 12.17 18.25
C LEU A 409 -7.98 11.41 18.32
N GLY A 410 -8.95 12.02 19.03
CA GLY A 410 -10.26 11.45 19.22
C GLY A 410 -10.31 10.25 20.18
N PRO A 411 -11.44 9.54 20.25
CA PRO A 411 -11.65 8.46 21.20
C PRO A 411 -10.80 7.23 20.85
N GLY A 412 -10.12 6.66 21.83
CA GLY A 412 -9.42 5.37 21.70
C GLY A 412 -9.83 4.41 22.81
N THR A 413 -9.83 4.92 24.05
CA THR A 413 -10.43 4.26 25.22
C THR A 413 -11.75 4.96 25.53
N ILE A 414 -12.82 4.20 25.63
CA ILE A 414 -14.18 4.69 25.87
C ILE A 414 -14.78 4.03 27.12
N SER A 415 -15.84 4.62 27.66
CA SER A 415 -16.61 4.02 28.76
C SER A 415 -17.93 3.46 28.25
N LYS A 416 -18.13 2.16 28.38
CA LYS A 416 -19.36 1.48 28.00
C LYS A 416 -19.92 0.69 29.19
N ASP A 417 -21.18 0.93 29.52
CA ASP A 417 -21.86 0.29 30.68
C ASP A 417 -21.12 0.45 32.03
N GLY A 418 -20.34 1.52 32.18
CA GLY A 418 -19.56 1.82 33.37
C GLY A 418 -18.22 1.12 33.48
N ALA A 419 -17.77 0.41 32.44
CA ALA A 419 -16.45 -0.19 32.29
C ALA A 419 -15.63 0.52 31.21
N GLU A 420 -14.30 0.58 31.38
CA GLU A 420 -13.41 1.04 30.31
C GLU A 420 -13.20 -0.09 29.29
N THR A 421 -13.28 0.28 27.99
CA THR A 421 -13.00 -0.59 26.85
C THR A 421 -12.33 0.22 25.75
N THR A 422 -11.92 -0.41 24.65
CA THR A 422 -11.33 0.27 23.49
C THR A 422 -12.33 0.31 22.33
N VAL A 423 -12.23 1.35 21.50
CA VAL A 423 -13.03 1.45 20.27
C VAL A 423 -12.86 0.21 19.39
N SER A 424 -11.62 -0.28 19.24
CA SER A 424 -11.33 -1.48 18.43
C SER A 424 -12.02 -2.74 18.97
N ALA A 425 -12.07 -2.93 20.29
CA ALA A 425 -12.75 -4.07 20.89
C ALA A 425 -14.27 -4.03 20.67
N GLU A 426 -14.85 -2.84 20.67
CA GLU A 426 -16.29 -2.63 20.49
C GLU A 426 -16.73 -2.70 19.00
N LEU A 427 -15.95 -2.10 18.08
CA LEU A 427 -16.28 -2.06 16.66
C LEU A 427 -15.80 -3.29 15.89
N LYS A 428 -14.89 -4.10 16.48
CA LYS A 428 -14.41 -5.38 15.92
C LYS A 428 -13.87 -5.21 14.49
N GLU A 429 -14.30 -6.06 13.54
CA GLU A 429 -13.90 -6.03 12.13
C GLU A 429 -14.28 -4.74 11.39
N LEU A 430 -15.15 -3.90 11.95
CA LEU A 430 -15.51 -2.61 11.35
C LEU A 430 -14.50 -1.52 11.71
N TYR A 431 -13.71 -1.71 12.77
CA TYR A 431 -12.82 -0.70 13.34
C TYR A 431 -11.83 -0.15 12.31
N SER A 432 -11.12 -1.01 11.61
CA SER A 432 -10.06 -0.59 10.69
C SER A 432 -10.56 0.41 9.63
N ALA A 433 -11.70 0.13 9.00
CA ALA A 433 -12.28 1.02 7.99
C ALA A 433 -12.77 2.35 8.56
N VAL A 434 -13.29 2.36 9.80
CA VAL A 434 -13.73 3.59 10.47
C VAL A 434 -12.54 4.42 10.90
N GLU A 435 -11.51 3.80 11.49
CA GLU A 435 -10.30 4.46 11.98
C GLU A 435 -9.50 5.10 10.84
N GLU A 436 -9.29 4.37 9.72
CA GLU A 436 -8.57 4.91 8.57
C GLU A 436 -9.32 6.11 7.96
N GLY A 437 -10.62 5.99 7.74
CA GLY A 437 -11.38 7.11 7.22
C GLY A 437 -11.58 8.25 8.22
N LYS A 438 -11.53 7.97 9.55
CA LYS A 438 -11.45 9.02 10.59
C LYS A 438 -10.11 9.76 10.47
N ALA A 439 -9.00 9.03 10.35
CA ALA A 439 -7.68 9.64 10.24
C ALA A 439 -7.58 10.54 9.00
N ASP A 440 -8.13 10.11 7.86
CA ASP A 440 -8.19 10.90 6.63
C ASP A 440 -9.00 12.20 6.81
N VAL A 441 -10.28 12.10 7.20
CA VAL A 441 -11.14 13.28 7.27
C VAL A 441 -10.75 14.22 8.42
N MET A 442 -10.29 13.68 9.55
CA MET A 442 -9.77 14.46 10.67
C MET A 442 -8.43 15.11 10.31
N GLY A 443 -7.60 14.44 9.50
CA GLY A 443 -6.40 15.01 8.91
C GLY A 443 -6.73 16.23 8.07
N ALA A 444 -7.70 16.11 7.16
CA ALA A 444 -8.17 17.21 6.34
C ALA A 444 -8.74 18.37 7.21
N TYR A 445 -9.53 18.04 8.24
CA TYR A 445 -10.05 19.03 9.20
C TYR A 445 -8.91 19.77 9.92
N ASN A 446 -7.88 19.07 10.34
CA ASN A 446 -6.73 19.66 11.03
C ASN A 446 -5.83 20.49 10.12
N VAL A 447 -5.68 20.15 8.83
CA VAL A 447 -5.02 21.04 7.85
C VAL A 447 -5.76 22.37 7.72
N LEU A 448 -7.08 22.33 7.60
CA LEU A 448 -7.91 23.55 7.57
C LEU A 448 -7.74 24.37 8.85
N PHE A 449 -7.74 23.73 10.01
CA PHE A 449 -7.47 24.39 11.30
C PHE A 449 -6.08 25.04 11.36
N MET A 450 -5.04 24.41 10.80
CA MET A 450 -3.71 25.04 10.72
C MET A 450 -3.70 26.25 9.78
N MET A 451 -4.50 26.24 8.72
CA MET A 451 -4.69 27.42 7.85
C MET A 451 -5.38 28.57 8.61
N GLU A 452 -6.42 28.28 9.40
CA GLU A 452 -7.08 29.27 10.26
C GLU A 452 -6.14 29.87 11.32
N LYS A 453 -5.23 29.05 11.87
CA LYS A 453 -4.22 29.51 12.83
C LYS A 453 -3.09 30.31 12.17
N GLY A 454 -3.02 30.37 10.84
CA GLY A 454 -1.95 31.04 10.08
C GLY A 454 -0.64 30.25 10.04
N GLU A 455 -0.64 28.97 10.39
CA GLU A 455 0.50 28.05 10.30
C GLU A 455 0.68 27.47 8.90
N MET A 456 -0.35 27.53 8.08
CA MET A 456 -0.39 27.20 6.67
C MET A 456 -1.04 28.35 5.87
N PRO A 457 -0.71 28.51 4.56
CA PRO A 457 -1.28 29.58 3.73
C PRO A 457 -2.80 29.45 3.56
N ALA A 458 -3.58 30.35 4.15
CA ALA A 458 -5.04 30.33 4.06
C ALA A 458 -5.57 30.57 2.64
N GLU A 459 -4.82 31.31 1.81
CA GLU A 459 -5.12 31.56 0.40
C GLU A 459 -5.07 30.33 -0.48
N GLU A 460 -4.42 29.27 -0.03
CA GLU A 460 -4.29 28.00 -0.73
C GLU A 460 -5.33 26.94 -0.28
N LYS A 461 -6.35 27.34 0.47
CA LYS A 461 -7.40 26.42 0.96
C LYS A 461 -8.02 25.60 -0.18
N ASN A 462 -8.34 26.22 -1.31
CA ASN A 462 -8.95 25.53 -2.43
C ASN A 462 -7.96 24.53 -3.10
N ASN A 463 -6.66 24.83 -3.08
CA ASN A 463 -5.64 23.89 -3.55
C ASN A 463 -5.60 22.63 -2.69
N PHE A 464 -5.66 22.80 -1.38
CA PHE A 464 -5.75 21.68 -0.44
C PHE A 464 -7.02 20.86 -0.68
N LEU A 465 -8.19 21.50 -0.72
CA LEU A 465 -9.47 20.82 -0.88
C LEU A 465 -9.59 20.05 -2.21
N ALA A 466 -9.05 20.58 -3.30
CA ALA A 466 -8.98 19.89 -4.59
C ALA A 466 -8.05 18.66 -4.52
N THR A 467 -6.89 18.79 -3.84
CA THR A 467 -5.93 17.69 -3.64
C THR A 467 -6.55 16.58 -2.78
N TYR A 468 -7.17 16.92 -1.65
CA TYR A 468 -7.87 15.99 -0.78
C TYR A 468 -8.96 15.20 -1.53
N PHE A 469 -9.86 15.91 -2.24
CA PHE A 469 -10.95 15.26 -2.96
C PHE A 469 -10.44 14.29 -4.03
N THR A 470 -9.39 14.66 -4.76
CA THR A 470 -8.78 13.77 -5.75
C THR A 470 -8.13 12.55 -5.08
N GLY A 471 -7.55 12.74 -3.89
CA GLY A 471 -6.99 11.67 -3.06
C GLY A 471 -7.98 10.56 -2.72
N LEU A 472 -9.27 10.90 -2.54
CA LEU A 472 -10.32 9.90 -2.29
C LEU A 472 -10.43 8.89 -3.46
N PHE A 473 -10.28 9.37 -4.71
CA PHE A 473 -10.33 8.49 -5.89
C PHE A 473 -9.12 7.58 -6.00
N ARG A 474 -7.94 8.06 -5.54
CA ARG A 474 -6.73 7.22 -5.47
C ARG A 474 -6.95 6.00 -4.54
N ALA A 475 -7.59 6.20 -3.39
CA ALA A 475 -7.89 5.12 -2.47
C ALA A 475 -9.07 4.24 -2.96
N MET A 476 -10.16 4.84 -3.46
CA MET A 476 -11.33 4.10 -3.93
C MET A 476 -11.05 3.18 -5.13
N ARG A 477 -10.01 3.45 -5.97
CA ARG A 477 -9.70 2.58 -7.11
C ARG A 477 -9.29 1.16 -6.69
N PHE A 478 -8.81 0.95 -5.45
CA PHE A 478 -8.50 -0.37 -4.89
C PHE A 478 -9.73 -1.11 -4.35
N GLY A 479 -10.91 -0.48 -4.40
CA GLY A 479 -12.17 -1.07 -3.94
C GLY A 479 -12.46 -0.86 -2.46
N THR A 480 -13.65 -1.31 -2.03
CA THR A 480 -14.15 -1.11 -0.65
C THR A 480 -13.97 -2.34 0.25
N ASN A 481 -13.27 -3.37 -0.21
CA ASN A 481 -12.90 -4.51 0.63
C ASN A 481 -11.69 -4.19 1.53
N GLU A 482 -10.95 -3.19 1.18
CA GLU A 482 -9.75 -2.67 1.82
C GLU A 482 -10.13 -1.46 2.69
N ALA A 483 -9.44 -1.25 3.82
CA ALA A 483 -9.83 -0.27 4.83
C ALA A 483 -9.81 1.18 4.32
N HIS A 484 -8.71 1.60 3.65
CA HIS A 484 -8.59 2.95 3.10
C HIS A 484 -9.59 3.21 1.97
N GLY A 485 -9.81 2.22 1.08
CA GLY A 485 -10.80 2.34 0.01
C GLY A 485 -12.23 2.49 0.55
N LYS A 486 -12.57 1.78 1.63
CA LYS A 486 -13.86 1.93 2.32
C LYS A 486 -13.93 3.26 3.07
N GLY A 487 -12.84 3.69 3.69
CA GLY A 487 -12.70 5.00 4.33
C GLY A 487 -12.93 6.15 3.35
N ALA A 488 -12.29 6.09 2.19
CA ALA A 488 -12.49 7.08 1.12
C ALA A 488 -13.92 7.06 0.55
N ALA A 489 -14.52 5.87 0.39
CA ALA A 489 -15.87 5.72 -0.12
C ALA A 489 -16.92 6.34 0.82
N PHE A 490 -16.78 6.18 2.14
CA PHE A 490 -17.74 6.82 3.04
C PHE A 490 -17.54 8.34 3.11
N GLN A 491 -16.32 8.85 3.00
CA GLN A 491 -16.06 10.28 2.89
C GLN A 491 -16.73 10.85 1.63
N TYR A 492 -16.46 10.25 0.48
CA TYR A 492 -17.09 10.63 -0.79
C TYR A 492 -18.62 10.66 -0.69
N SER A 493 -19.23 9.57 -0.21
CA SER A 493 -20.68 9.43 -0.15
C SER A 493 -21.34 10.42 0.82
N PHE A 494 -20.72 10.65 1.99
CA PHE A 494 -21.20 11.65 2.96
C PHE A 494 -21.11 13.07 2.40
N LEU A 495 -19.98 13.43 1.83
CA LEU A 495 -19.75 14.75 1.22
C LEU A 495 -20.70 15.00 0.04
N LYS A 496 -21.03 13.97 -0.72
CA LYS A 496 -22.06 14.03 -1.77
C LYS A 496 -23.44 14.35 -1.21
N GLU A 497 -23.84 13.72 -0.12
CA GLU A 497 -25.11 14.00 0.59
C GLU A 497 -25.17 15.45 1.10
N GLN A 498 -24.02 16.03 1.49
CA GLN A 498 -23.93 17.45 1.88
C GLN A 498 -23.94 18.40 0.67
N GLY A 499 -23.90 17.89 -0.56
CA GLY A 499 -23.87 18.69 -1.77
C GLY A 499 -22.54 19.43 -1.98
N ALA A 500 -21.44 18.86 -1.47
CA ALA A 500 -20.10 19.43 -1.56
C ALA A 500 -19.54 19.42 -2.99
N PHE A 501 -20.12 18.65 -3.88
CA PHE A 501 -19.72 18.54 -5.28
C PHE A 501 -20.88 18.05 -6.15
N ALA A 502 -20.75 18.25 -7.45
CA ALA A 502 -21.71 17.79 -8.46
C ALA A 502 -20.97 17.04 -9.58
N PHE A 503 -21.54 15.95 -10.06
CA PHE A 503 -21.06 15.21 -11.22
C PHE A 503 -21.72 15.72 -12.49
N ASP A 504 -20.91 16.00 -13.52
CA ASP A 504 -21.40 16.32 -14.88
C ASP A 504 -21.28 15.07 -15.76
N PRO A 505 -22.40 14.46 -16.18
CA PRO A 505 -22.37 13.28 -17.03
C PRO A 505 -21.90 13.56 -18.47
N GLU A 506 -21.85 14.83 -18.92
CA GLU A 506 -21.35 15.19 -20.25
C GLU A 506 -19.82 15.18 -20.28
N THR A 507 -19.19 15.69 -19.21
CA THR A 507 -17.72 15.71 -19.09
C THR A 507 -17.17 14.47 -18.37
N GLY A 508 -18.00 13.77 -17.59
CA GLY A 508 -17.59 12.67 -16.73
C GLY A 508 -16.75 13.12 -15.53
N ARG A 509 -16.87 14.38 -15.10
CA ARG A 509 -16.05 15.02 -14.07
C ARG A 509 -16.89 15.62 -12.96
N PHE A 510 -16.21 15.92 -11.85
CA PHE A 510 -16.82 16.61 -10.71
C PHE A 510 -16.45 18.09 -10.68
N SER A 511 -17.39 18.90 -10.22
CA SER A 511 -17.16 20.28 -9.81
C SER A 511 -17.38 20.42 -8.31
N LEU A 512 -16.42 21.03 -7.60
CA LEU A 512 -16.42 21.20 -6.15
C LEU A 512 -17.04 22.53 -5.75
N ASP A 513 -17.91 22.49 -4.73
CA ASP A 513 -18.31 23.64 -3.93
C ASP A 513 -17.41 23.67 -2.68
N PHE A 514 -16.33 24.46 -2.72
CA PHE A 514 -15.29 24.46 -1.70
C PHE A 514 -15.82 24.82 -0.30
N ASP A 515 -16.80 25.72 -0.21
CA ASP A 515 -17.37 26.11 1.08
C ASP A 515 -18.21 24.98 1.69
N LYS A 516 -18.97 24.26 0.87
CA LYS A 516 -19.71 23.09 1.34
C LYS A 516 -18.78 21.89 1.61
N LEU A 517 -17.68 21.76 0.85
CA LEU A 517 -16.69 20.71 1.09
C LEU A 517 -16.03 20.88 2.46
N GLU A 518 -15.61 22.10 2.81
CA GLU A 518 -15.09 22.44 4.12
C GLU A 518 -16.10 22.16 5.25
N GLN A 519 -17.36 22.60 5.09
CA GLN A 519 -18.43 22.31 6.04
C GLN A 519 -18.71 20.81 6.17
N GLY A 520 -18.69 20.09 5.05
CA GLY A 520 -18.86 18.64 4.99
C GLY A 520 -17.75 17.87 5.71
N ILE A 521 -16.49 18.30 5.55
CA ILE A 521 -15.34 17.75 6.28
C ILE A 521 -15.54 17.92 7.79
N SER A 522 -15.92 19.09 8.25
CA SER A 522 -16.20 19.34 9.68
C SER A 522 -17.35 18.46 10.20
N ALA A 523 -18.45 18.36 9.44
CA ALA A 523 -19.60 17.55 9.83
C ALA A 523 -19.27 16.04 9.86
N LEU A 524 -18.50 15.56 8.89
CA LEU A 524 -18.07 14.15 8.84
C LEU A 524 -17.09 13.83 9.97
N THR A 525 -16.16 14.74 10.27
CA THR A 525 -15.24 14.57 11.42
C THR A 525 -16.03 14.38 12.71
N ALA A 526 -17.07 15.20 12.94
CA ALA A 526 -17.95 15.02 14.09
C ALA A 526 -18.65 13.64 14.09
N GLU A 527 -19.21 13.23 12.96
CA GLU A 527 -19.96 11.97 12.86
C GLU A 527 -19.07 10.75 13.10
N VAL A 528 -17.86 10.68 12.52
CA VAL A 528 -16.96 9.54 12.75
C VAL A 528 -16.45 9.48 14.18
N VAL A 529 -16.19 10.64 14.81
CA VAL A 529 -15.84 10.71 16.24
C VAL A 529 -16.99 10.23 17.13
N PHE A 530 -18.24 10.52 16.78
CA PHE A 530 -19.40 9.96 17.48
C PHE A 530 -19.53 8.45 17.27
N VAL A 531 -19.31 7.94 16.06
CA VAL A 531 -19.34 6.49 15.77
C VAL A 531 -18.35 5.75 16.64
N GLU A 532 -17.12 6.26 16.73
CA GLU A 532 -16.08 5.65 17.58
C GLU A 532 -16.35 5.84 19.07
N GLY A 533 -16.70 7.06 19.48
CA GLY A 533 -16.87 7.41 20.89
C GLY A 533 -18.06 6.73 21.56
N ASP A 534 -19.11 6.40 20.81
CA ASP A 534 -20.23 5.61 21.31
C ASP A 534 -19.89 4.12 21.45
N GLY A 535 -18.92 3.61 20.68
CA GLY A 535 -18.54 2.19 20.67
C GLY A 535 -19.72 1.27 20.32
N ASP A 536 -20.66 1.77 19.50
CA ASP A 536 -21.86 1.05 19.10
C ASP A 536 -21.64 0.37 17.74
N TYR A 537 -21.49 -0.95 17.77
CA TYR A 537 -21.28 -1.77 16.59
C TYR A 537 -22.39 -1.61 15.55
N ASP A 538 -23.66 -1.59 15.98
CA ASP A 538 -24.78 -1.50 15.05
C ASP A 538 -24.85 -0.11 14.39
N ARG A 539 -24.51 0.95 15.13
CA ARG A 539 -24.35 2.31 14.58
C ARG A 539 -23.22 2.36 13.55
N ALA A 540 -22.04 1.84 13.90
CA ALA A 540 -20.89 1.79 13.00
C ALA A 540 -21.21 1.00 11.72
N LYS A 541 -21.89 -0.14 11.87
CA LYS A 541 -22.36 -0.95 10.76
C LYS A 541 -23.34 -0.19 9.86
N ALA A 542 -24.34 0.46 10.45
CA ALA A 542 -25.32 1.26 9.71
C ALA A 542 -24.68 2.42 8.96
N PHE A 543 -23.66 3.07 9.57
CA PHE A 543 -22.87 4.13 8.94
C PHE A 543 -22.11 3.60 7.71
N LEU A 544 -21.35 2.51 7.85
CA LEU A 544 -20.62 1.90 6.74
C LEU A 544 -21.54 1.31 5.67
N ASP A 545 -22.67 0.70 6.06
CA ASP A 545 -23.68 0.19 5.11
C ASP A 545 -24.31 1.33 4.28
N LYS A 546 -24.45 2.51 4.85
CA LYS A 546 -24.99 3.69 4.16
C LYS A 546 -23.95 4.34 3.26
N TYR A 547 -22.76 4.62 3.79
CA TYR A 547 -21.79 5.49 3.14
C TYR A 547 -20.59 4.76 2.52
N GLY A 548 -20.19 3.58 3.01
CA GLY A 548 -19.01 2.83 2.56
C GLY A 548 -19.18 2.18 1.18
N LYS A 549 -19.75 2.88 0.21
CA LYS A 549 -20.07 2.38 -1.14
C LYS A 549 -19.60 3.36 -2.21
N ILE A 550 -19.10 2.81 -3.30
CA ILE A 550 -18.77 3.56 -4.51
C ILE A 550 -20.02 3.57 -5.39
N ASP A 551 -20.56 4.75 -5.66
CA ASP A 551 -21.74 4.92 -6.52
C ASP A 551 -21.39 4.90 -8.02
N GLU A 552 -22.41 5.01 -8.88
CA GLU A 552 -22.22 4.92 -10.32
C GLU A 552 -21.40 6.08 -10.90
N ASP A 553 -21.52 7.31 -10.34
CA ASP A 553 -20.74 8.46 -10.81
C ASP A 553 -19.25 8.25 -10.53
N ALA A 554 -18.90 7.82 -9.31
CA ALA A 554 -17.52 7.51 -8.95
C ALA A 554 -16.98 6.32 -9.76
N LYS A 555 -17.79 5.27 -10.03
CA LYS A 555 -17.40 4.14 -10.87
C LYS A 555 -17.05 4.56 -12.29
N VAL A 556 -17.80 5.50 -12.89
CA VAL A 556 -17.50 6.05 -14.22
C VAL A 556 -16.11 6.68 -14.23
N VAL A 557 -15.80 7.49 -13.22
CA VAL A 557 -14.48 8.14 -13.11
C VAL A 557 -13.39 7.11 -12.89
N ILE A 558 -13.56 6.17 -11.94
CA ILE A 558 -12.57 5.12 -11.66
C ILE A 558 -12.29 4.27 -12.91
N ALA A 559 -13.34 3.92 -13.67
CA ALA A 559 -13.21 3.18 -14.91
C ALA A 559 -12.48 3.97 -16.03
N SER A 560 -12.41 5.29 -15.94
CA SER A 560 -11.68 6.14 -16.90
C SER A 560 -10.17 6.22 -16.63
N LEU A 561 -9.68 5.71 -15.48
CA LEU A 561 -8.29 5.81 -15.05
C LEU A 561 -7.35 4.75 -15.66
N THR A 562 -7.75 4.13 -16.76
CA THR A 562 -7.02 3.00 -17.39
C THR A 562 -5.68 3.38 -18.01
N ASP A 563 -5.47 4.65 -18.31
CA ASP A 563 -4.21 5.20 -18.84
C ASP A 563 -3.22 5.63 -17.75
N LEU A 564 -3.64 5.54 -16.48
CA LEU A 564 -2.80 5.89 -15.34
C LEU A 564 -2.24 4.64 -14.65
N PRO A 565 -0.96 4.67 -14.26
CA PRO A 565 -0.39 3.57 -13.50
C PRO A 565 -1.15 3.37 -12.18
N VAL A 566 -1.15 2.12 -11.73
CA VAL A 566 -1.70 1.76 -10.40
C VAL A 566 -0.78 2.28 -9.32
N ASP A 567 0.54 2.06 -9.50
CA ASP A 567 1.56 2.58 -8.60
C ASP A 567 2.88 2.88 -9.33
N ILE A 568 3.91 3.20 -8.57
CA ILE A 568 5.26 3.45 -9.07
C ILE A 568 6.17 2.26 -8.79
N GLN A 569 7.19 2.09 -9.63
CA GLN A 569 8.36 1.26 -9.35
C GLN A 569 9.55 2.18 -9.15
N PRO A 570 9.97 2.45 -7.90
CA PRO A 570 11.15 3.27 -7.64
C PRO A 570 12.42 2.51 -8.00
N VAL A 571 13.32 3.19 -8.68
CA VAL A 571 14.67 2.69 -9.00
C VAL A 571 15.67 3.57 -8.26
N TYR A 572 16.39 2.95 -7.35
CA TYR A 572 17.41 3.63 -6.54
C TYR A 572 18.80 3.37 -7.11
N LYS A 573 19.73 4.28 -6.83
CA LYS A 573 21.14 4.06 -7.13
C LYS A 573 21.72 3.03 -6.18
N ASP A 574 22.56 2.15 -6.70
CA ASP A 574 23.25 1.16 -5.86
C ASP A 574 24.12 1.81 -4.78
N LYS A 575 24.65 3.00 -5.05
CA LYS A 575 25.50 3.78 -4.14
C LYS A 575 25.19 5.26 -4.23
N LEU A 576 25.34 5.96 -3.07
CA LEU A 576 25.17 7.40 -2.96
C LEU A 576 26.43 8.20 -3.33
#